data_9895f14cac817108482ec20686a4a81a
#
_entry.id   9895f14cac817108482ec20686a4a81a
#
_cell.length_a   1.000
_cell.length_b   1.000
_cell.length_c   1.000
_cell.angle_alpha   90.00
_cell.angle_beta   90.00
_cell.angle_gamma   90.00
#
_symmetry.space_group_name_H-M   'P 1'
#
loop_
_entity.id
_entity.type
_entity.pdbx_description
1 polymer ?
#
loop_
_entity_poly.entity_id
_entity_poly.type
_entity_poly.pdbx_seq_one_letter_code
_entity_poly.pdbx_strand_id
1 'polypeptide(L)'
;MPLSDLPARAARRLQPLLARLRRPTRRGMVLAVAAVPASLLLYSLILIPFTPGISDIRKARLEQPARVLSADGKELAVFKWANREWVGLAQMAPSVKAALIATEDHRFYEHHGIDFYRLGGAALRTFSGERQGGSTLTQQLARNLYPDEIGRAPTLTRKLKEAITALKIEAVYSKDEILETYLNTVPFLYNAWGIEMAARTYFDKPARSLDVLESATLVGML
;
A
#
# COMPACT_ATOMS: atom_id res chain seq x y z
N MET A 1 10.27 12.66 38.85
CA MET A 1 10.95 12.63 40.14
C MET A 1 12.46 12.63 39.84
N PRO A 2 13.20 13.67 40.16
CA PRO A 2 14.63 13.73 39.88
C PRO A 2 15.38 12.74 40.80
N LEU A 3 16.49 12.18 40.31
CA LEU A 3 17.33 11.19 41.00
C LEU A 3 17.94 11.71 42.31
N SER A 4 17.85 13.01 42.60
CA SER A 4 18.28 13.69 43.80
C SER A 4 17.51 13.33 45.08
N ASP A 5 16.28 12.78 44.93
CA ASP A 5 15.35 12.55 46.04
C ASP A 5 15.36 11.11 46.59
N LEU A 6 16.29 10.27 46.10
CA LEU A 6 16.42 8.89 46.57
C LEU A 6 17.24 8.81 47.85
N PRO A 7 16.79 8.07 48.90
CA PRO A 7 17.56 7.88 50.13
C PRO A 7 18.91 7.23 49.82
N ALA A 8 19.97 7.72 50.47
CA ALA A 8 21.37 7.36 50.20
C ALA A 8 21.66 5.83 50.17
N ARG A 9 20.84 5.02 50.86
CA ARG A 9 20.94 3.55 50.83
C ARG A 9 20.42 2.94 49.53
N ALA A 10 19.41 3.53 48.89
CA ALA A 10 18.89 3.09 47.60
C ALA A 10 19.82 3.52 46.45
N ALA A 11 20.38 4.72 46.52
CA ALA A 11 21.38 5.20 45.57
C ALA A 11 22.63 4.33 45.53
N ARG A 12 23.14 3.86 46.73
CA ARG A 12 24.29 2.94 46.79
C ARG A 12 24.02 1.54 46.22
N ARG A 13 22.77 1.05 46.24
CA ARG A 13 22.40 -0.22 45.58
C ARG A 13 22.21 -0.10 44.09
N LEU A 14 21.83 1.09 43.57
CA LEU A 14 21.65 1.35 42.17
C LEU A 14 22.95 1.74 41.44
N GLN A 15 23.93 2.29 42.17
CA GLN A 15 25.24 2.65 41.61
C GLN A 15 25.96 1.51 40.86
N PRO A 16 26.05 0.25 41.36
CA PRO A 16 26.69 -0.82 40.60
C PRO A 16 25.85 -1.29 39.39
N LEU A 17 24.52 -1.09 39.42
CA LEU A 17 23.65 -1.35 38.27
C LEU A 17 23.79 -0.25 37.18
N LEU A 18 23.90 1.00 37.61
CA LEU A 18 24.12 2.15 36.69
C LEU A 18 25.56 2.16 36.16
N ALA A 19 26.55 1.75 36.97
CA ALA A 19 27.94 1.58 36.52
C ALA A 19 28.11 0.42 35.53
N ARG A 20 27.21 -0.56 35.54
CA ARG A 20 27.11 -1.62 34.50
C ARG A 20 26.46 -1.20 33.22
N LEU A 21 25.86 -0.03 33.13
CA LEU A 21 25.59 0.66 31.87
C LEU A 21 26.92 1.11 31.26
N ARG A 22 27.77 0.14 30.94
CA ARG A 22 29.03 0.32 30.21
C ARG A 22 28.71 1.20 28.98
N ARG A 23 29.54 2.24 28.78
CA ARG A 23 29.56 2.96 27.50
C ARG A 23 29.57 1.89 26.42
N PRO A 24 28.59 1.89 25.52
CA PRO A 24 28.46 0.81 24.54
C PRO A 24 29.78 0.70 23.77
N THR A 25 30.37 -0.47 23.78
CA THR A 25 31.57 -0.74 22.98
C THR A 25 31.18 -0.54 21.52
N ARG A 26 32.15 -0.16 20.65
CA ARG A 26 31.89 -0.03 19.20
C ARG A 26 31.19 -1.28 18.65
N ARG A 27 31.59 -2.49 19.11
CA ARG A 27 30.93 -3.75 18.75
C ARG A 27 29.48 -3.83 19.25
N GLY A 28 29.20 -3.38 20.48
CA GLY A 28 27.85 -3.35 21.02
C GLY A 28 26.94 -2.37 20.27
N MET A 29 27.46 -1.20 19.84
CA MET A 29 26.69 -0.27 18.99
C MET A 29 26.41 -0.85 17.61
N VAL A 30 27.39 -1.48 16.96
CA VAL A 30 27.18 -2.14 15.65
C VAL A 30 26.15 -3.25 15.76
N LEU A 31 26.21 -4.08 16.79
CA LEU A 31 25.21 -5.14 17.03
C LEU A 31 23.82 -4.57 17.30
N ALA A 32 23.70 -3.50 18.07
CA ALA A 32 22.42 -2.85 18.35
C ALA A 32 21.80 -2.24 17.06
N VAL A 33 22.61 -1.60 16.22
CA VAL A 33 22.16 -1.06 14.92
C VAL A 33 21.77 -2.18 13.97
N ALA A 34 22.51 -3.29 13.93
CA ALA A 34 22.18 -4.44 13.08
C ALA A 34 20.96 -5.23 13.58
N ALA A 35 20.67 -5.21 14.88
CA ALA A 35 19.53 -5.91 15.47
C ALA A 35 18.19 -5.36 14.98
N VAL A 36 18.08 -4.06 14.70
CA VAL A 36 16.82 -3.44 14.22
C VAL A 36 16.40 -3.99 12.86
N PRO A 37 17.22 -3.93 11.80
CA PRO A 37 16.83 -4.51 10.51
C PRO A 37 16.67 -6.03 10.58
N ALA A 38 17.45 -6.74 11.39
CA ALA A 38 17.30 -8.18 11.58
C ALA A 38 15.97 -8.55 12.24
N SER A 39 15.54 -7.82 13.26
CA SER A 39 14.23 -8.04 13.90
C SER A 39 13.07 -7.68 12.98
N LEU A 40 13.18 -6.62 12.17
CA LEU A 40 12.18 -6.27 11.15
C LEU A 40 12.07 -7.36 10.09
N LEU A 41 13.20 -7.89 9.62
CA LEU A 41 13.22 -8.99 8.65
C LEU A 41 12.56 -10.24 9.24
N LEU A 42 12.95 -10.64 10.45
CA LEU A 42 12.36 -11.79 11.15
C LEU A 42 10.84 -11.60 11.33
N TYR A 43 10.42 -10.41 11.75
CA TYR A 43 9.00 -10.10 11.91
C TYR A 43 8.26 -10.15 10.56
N SER A 44 8.87 -9.65 9.47
CA SER A 44 8.31 -9.76 8.13
C SER A 44 8.14 -11.21 7.68
N LEU A 45 9.12 -12.08 7.96
CA LEU A 45 9.03 -13.51 7.66
C LEU A 45 7.88 -14.19 8.41
N ILE A 46 7.68 -13.84 9.69
CA ILE A 46 6.55 -14.33 10.49
C ILE A 46 5.21 -13.87 9.92
N LEU A 47 5.14 -12.69 9.29
CA LEU A 47 3.91 -12.15 8.72
C LEU A 47 3.53 -12.77 7.37
N ILE A 48 4.44 -13.45 6.65
CA ILE A 48 4.17 -14.03 5.32
C ILE A 48 2.91 -14.90 5.28
N PRO A 49 2.68 -15.85 6.22
CA PRO A 49 1.48 -16.68 6.21
C PRO A 49 0.19 -15.93 6.56
N PHE A 50 0.30 -14.73 7.13
CA PHE A 50 -0.83 -13.85 7.47
C PHE A 50 -1.12 -12.79 6.40
N THR A 51 -0.62 -12.99 5.19
CA THR A 51 -0.87 -12.16 4.00
C THR A 51 -1.49 -13.03 2.91
N PRO A 52 -2.28 -12.44 1.97
CA PRO A 52 -2.95 -13.16 0.90
C PRO A 52 -2.04 -14.17 0.20
N GLY A 53 -2.57 -15.35 -0.07
CA GLY A 53 -1.87 -16.38 -0.83
C GLY A 53 -1.73 -16.00 -2.30
N ILE A 54 -0.78 -16.63 -3.02
CA ILE A 54 -0.62 -16.41 -4.47
C ILE A 54 -1.87 -16.87 -5.23
N SER A 55 -2.56 -17.94 -4.75
CA SER A 55 -3.83 -18.41 -5.29
C SER A 55 -4.93 -17.35 -5.19
N ASP A 56 -5.01 -16.64 -4.05
CA ASP A 56 -6.03 -15.63 -3.80
C ASP A 56 -5.77 -14.40 -4.65
N ILE A 57 -4.49 -14.01 -4.79
CA ILE A 57 -4.06 -12.93 -5.68
C ILE A 57 -4.49 -13.21 -7.13
N ARG A 58 -4.30 -14.43 -7.63
CA ARG A 58 -4.72 -14.80 -8.99
C ARG A 58 -6.24 -14.78 -9.17
N LYS A 59 -7.01 -15.11 -8.13
CA LYS A 59 -8.49 -15.10 -8.18
C LYS A 59 -9.07 -13.69 -8.17
N ALA A 60 -8.46 -12.75 -7.46
CA ALA A 60 -8.99 -11.40 -7.28
C ALA A 60 -9.31 -10.67 -8.59
N ARG A 61 -8.57 -10.95 -9.67
CA ARG A 61 -8.84 -10.41 -11.02
C ARG A 61 -9.99 -11.11 -11.72
N LEU A 62 -10.32 -12.34 -11.33
CA LEU A 62 -11.32 -13.18 -11.99
C LEU A 62 -12.73 -13.03 -11.39
N GLU A 63 -12.87 -12.28 -10.31
CA GLU A 63 -14.18 -12.06 -9.67
C GLU A 63 -15.07 -11.23 -10.58
N GLN A 64 -15.94 -11.95 -11.31
CA GLN A 64 -16.98 -11.34 -12.12
C GLN A 64 -18.25 -11.12 -11.27
N PRO A 65 -19.03 -10.08 -11.57
CA PRO A 65 -20.31 -9.86 -10.91
C PRO A 65 -21.24 -11.07 -11.15
N ALA A 66 -21.97 -11.49 -10.12
CA ALA A 66 -22.96 -12.52 -10.26
C ALA A 66 -24.13 -11.99 -11.12
N ARG A 67 -24.45 -12.68 -12.21
CA ARG A 67 -25.55 -12.34 -13.12
C ARG A 67 -26.68 -13.32 -12.93
N VAL A 68 -27.89 -12.81 -12.79
CA VAL A 68 -29.11 -13.60 -12.86
C VAL A 68 -29.67 -13.49 -14.26
N LEU A 69 -29.78 -14.63 -14.94
CA LEU A 69 -30.33 -14.69 -16.27
C LEU A 69 -31.72 -15.35 -16.21
N SER A 70 -32.65 -14.92 -17.06
CA SER A 70 -33.90 -15.63 -17.31
C SER A 70 -33.65 -16.94 -18.07
N ALA A 71 -34.66 -17.81 -18.16
CA ALA A 71 -34.57 -19.08 -18.86
C ALA A 71 -34.22 -18.93 -20.36
N ASP A 72 -34.52 -17.78 -20.96
CA ASP A 72 -34.19 -17.42 -22.35
C ASP A 72 -32.83 -16.66 -22.48
N GLY A 73 -32.04 -16.64 -21.38
CA GLY A 73 -30.70 -16.07 -21.38
C GLY A 73 -30.62 -14.56 -21.25
N LYS A 74 -31.75 -13.86 -21.05
CA LYS A 74 -31.74 -12.41 -20.80
C LYS A 74 -31.29 -12.05 -19.39
N GLU A 75 -30.47 -11.03 -19.26
CA GLU A 75 -29.99 -10.54 -17.98
C GLU A 75 -31.12 -9.89 -17.19
N LEU A 76 -31.49 -10.50 -16.05
CA LEU A 76 -32.53 -10.00 -15.14
C LEU A 76 -31.96 -9.10 -14.05
N ALA A 77 -30.79 -9.45 -13.54
CA ALA A 77 -30.12 -8.67 -12.51
C ALA A 77 -28.59 -8.94 -12.52
N VAL A 78 -27.82 -7.95 -12.15
CA VAL A 78 -26.37 -8.06 -11.89
C VAL A 78 -26.12 -7.68 -10.47
N PHE A 79 -25.65 -8.63 -9.67
CA PHE A 79 -25.21 -8.37 -8.30
C PHE A 79 -23.75 -7.94 -8.31
N LYS A 80 -23.51 -6.64 -8.21
CA LYS A 80 -22.19 -6.05 -8.09
C LYS A 80 -21.92 -5.70 -6.63
N TRP A 81 -20.78 -6.09 -6.08
CA TRP A 81 -20.34 -5.69 -4.74
C TRP A 81 -20.06 -4.18 -4.63
N ALA A 82 -19.78 -3.55 -5.77
CA ALA A 82 -19.55 -2.12 -5.91
C ALA A 82 -20.10 -1.64 -7.25
N ASN A 83 -20.44 -0.35 -7.35
CA ASN A 83 -20.75 0.31 -8.61
C ASN A 83 -19.46 0.46 -9.41
N ARG A 84 -19.08 -0.62 -10.14
CA ARG A 84 -17.82 -0.76 -10.87
C ARG A 84 -18.08 -1.32 -12.27
N GLU A 85 -17.49 -0.67 -13.25
CA GLU A 85 -17.42 -1.13 -14.64
C GLU A 85 -15.93 -1.34 -14.97
N TRP A 86 -15.55 -2.57 -15.31
CA TRP A 86 -14.17 -2.91 -15.63
C TRP A 86 -13.86 -2.54 -17.08
N VAL A 87 -12.77 -1.81 -17.29
CA VAL A 87 -12.26 -1.46 -18.62
C VAL A 87 -10.78 -1.84 -18.72
N GLY A 88 -10.37 -2.37 -19.88
CA GLY A 88 -8.96 -2.69 -20.14
C GLY A 88 -8.09 -1.43 -20.15
N LEU A 89 -6.83 -1.56 -19.77
CA LEU A 89 -5.89 -0.43 -19.73
C LEU A 89 -5.76 0.28 -21.09
N ALA A 90 -5.81 -0.47 -22.19
CA ALA A 90 -5.80 0.08 -23.56
C ALA A 90 -7.06 0.86 -23.93
N GLN A 91 -8.15 0.72 -23.19
CA GLN A 91 -9.41 1.42 -23.37
C GLN A 91 -9.53 2.67 -22.49
N MET A 92 -8.52 2.97 -21.69
CA MET A 92 -8.44 4.20 -20.88
C MET A 92 -7.66 5.26 -21.65
N ALA A 93 -7.96 6.54 -21.40
CA ALA A 93 -7.17 7.62 -21.96
C ALA A 93 -5.70 7.53 -21.51
N PRO A 94 -4.71 7.71 -22.40
CA PRO A 94 -3.29 7.66 -22.02
C PRO A 94 -2.92 8.66 -20.93
N SER A 95 -3.63 9.78 -20.85
CA SER A 95 -3.49 10.81 -19.82
C SER A 95 -3.76 10.29 -18.40
N VAL A 96 -4.69 9.33 -18.23
CA VAL A 96 -4.99 8.69 -16.93
C VAL A 96 -3.77 7.95 -16.41
N LYS A 97 -3.17 7.10 -17.25
CA LYS A 97 -1.95 6.34 -16.89
C LYS A 97 -0.80 7.29 -16.56
N ALA A 98 -0.59 8.31 -17.41
CA ALA A 98 0.48 9.28 -17.23
C ALA A 98 0.31 10.08 -15.93
N ALA A 99 -0.89 10.56 -15.64
CA ALA A 99 -1.20 11.30 -14.42
C ALA A 99 -0.99 10.44 -13.18
N LEU A 100 -1.47 9.18 -13.19
CA LEU A 100 -1.32 8.25 -12.06
C LEU A 100 0.15 8.00 -11.73
N ILE A 101 0.96 7.67 -12.74
CA ILE A 101 2.39 7.39 -12.54
C ILE A 101 3.13 8.65 -12.07
N ALA A 102 2.85 9.81 -12.66
CA ALA A 102 3.51 11.06 -12.30
C ALA A 102 3.19 11.51 -10.86
N THR A 103 1.97 11.26 -10.38
CA THR A 103 1.51 11.72 -9.07
C THR A 103 1.84 10.71 -7.96
N GLU A 104 1.46 9.45 -8.17
CA GLU A 104 1.50 8.44 -7.12
C GLU A 104 2.84 7.68 -7.07
N ASP A 105 3.41 7.34 -8.22
CA ASP A 105 4.59 6.47 -8.27
C ASP A 105 5.41 6.66 -9.55
N HIS A 106 6.14 7.77 -9.66
CA HIS A 106 6.87 8.15 -10.87
C HIS A 106 7.96 7.13 -11.30
N ARG A 107 8.38 6.23 -10.41
CA ARG A 107 9.33 5.15 -10.68
C ARG A 107 8.66 3.78 -10.76
N PHE A 108 7.35 3.72 -10.99
CA PHE A 108 6.55 2.50 -10.96
C PHE A 108 7.15 1.35 -11.79
N TYR A 109 7.68 1.66 -12.97
CA TYR A 109 8.29 0.65 -13.85
C TYR A 109 9.71 0.23 -13.47
N GLU A 110 10.36 0.93 -12.52
CA GLU A 110 11.75 0.69 -12.14
C GLU A 110 11.91 -0.23 -10.92
N HIS A 111 10.86 -0.40 -10.12
CA HIS A 111 10.90 -1.22 -8.91
C HIS A 111 9.95 -2.42 -8.98
N HIS A 112 10.03 -3.34 -8.03
CA HIS A 112 9.22 -4.55 -7.93
C HIS A 112 8.41 -4.54 -6.62
N GLY A 113 7.38 -3.71 -6.55
CA GLY A 113 6.46 -3.61 -5.41
C GLY A 113 6.93 -2.70 -4.27
N ILE A 114 8.25 -2.54 -4.08
CA ILE A 114 8.84 -1.64 -3.09
C ILE A 114 9.86 -0.74 -3.78
N ASP A 115 9.73 0.56 -3.64
CA ASP A 115 10.75 1.52 -4.06
C ASP A 115 11.64 1.88 -2.85
N PHE A 116 12.78 1.20 -2.74
CA PHE A 116 13.74 1.45 -1.65
C PHE A 116 14.37 2.85 -1.72
N TYR A 117 14.50 3.41 -2.91
CA TYR A 117 15.03 4.77 -3.08
C TYR A 117 14.05 5.81 -2.51
N ARG A 118 12.77 5.67 -2.88
CA ARG A 118 11.69 6.53 -2.37
C ARG A 118 11.49 6.34 -0.86
N LEU A 119 11.59 5.10 -0.37
CA LEU A 119 11.49 4.79 1.06
C LEU A 119 12.62 5.47 1.87
N GLY A 120 13.86 5.43 1.38
CA GLY A 120 14.99 6.11 1.99
C GLY A 120 14.84 7.64 1.99
N GLY A 121 14.38 8.21 0.87
CA GLY A 121 14.08 9.63 0.76
C GLY A 121 12.96 10.09 1.70
N ALA A 122 11.89 9.32 1.80
CA ALA A 122 10.77 9.59 2.70
C ALA A 122 11.19 9.53 4.17
N ALA A 123 12.04 8.56 4.54
CA ALA A 123 12.60 8.47 5.89
C ALA A 123 13.42 9.73 6.24
N LEU A 124 14.32 10.16 5.37
CA LEU A 124 15.14 11.37 5.58
C LEU A 124 14.27 12.63 5.73
N ARG A 125 13.25 12.80 4.88
CA ARG A 125 12.35 13.98 4.94
C ARG A 125 11.44 13.94 6.18
N THR A 126 11.01 12.78 6.62
CA THR A 126 10.24 12.65 7.87
C THR A 126 11.07 13.13 9.07
N PHE A 127 12.38 12.89 9.09
CA PHE A 127 13.29 13.44 10.11
C PHE A 127 13.41 14.98 10.02
N SER A 128 13.19 15.57 8.84
CA SER A 128 13.18 17.02 8.63
C SER A 128 11.81 17.68 8.93
N GLY A 129 10.80 16.89 9.34
CA GLY A 129 9.47 17.39 9.67
C GLY A 129 8.48 17.39 8.50
N GLU A 130 8.89 17.00 7.29
CA GLU A 130 8.04 16.89 6.11
C GLU A 130 7.51 15.47 5.96
N ARG A 131 6.18 15.28 6.06
CA ARG A 131 5.56 13.97 5.80
C ARG A 131 5.42 13.76 4.29
N GLN A 132 6.21 12.88 3.72
CA GLN A 132 6.06 12.45 2.33
C GLN A 132 5.57 11.01 2.26
N GLY A 133 4.57 10.76 1.39
CA GLY A 133 4.08 9.40 1.11
C GLY A 133 5.16 8.56 0.41
N GLY A 134 5.55 7.45 1.03
CA GLY A 134 6.55 6.51 0.49
C GLY A 134 5.95 5.21 -0.05
N SER A 135 4.62 5.10 -0.14
CA SER A 135 3.95 3.88 -0.61
C SER A 135 3.95 3.83 -2.14
N THR A 136 4.18 2.65 -2.71
CA THR A 136 4.07 2.40 -4.15
C THR A 136 2.62 2.12 -4.55
N LEU A 137 2.30 2.24 -5.85
CA LEU A 137 1.00 1.86 -6.41
C LEU A 137 0.64 0.40 -6.07
N THR A 138 1.60 -0.52 -6.14
CA THR A 138 1.36 -1.93 -5.82
C THR A 138 1.04 -2.14 -4.33
N GLN A 139 1.64 -1.37 -3.41
CA GLN A 139 1.29 -1.40 -1.99
C GLN A 139 -0.11 -0.84 -1.73
N GLN A 140 -0.50 0.22 -2.44
CA GLN A 140 -1.85 0.77 -2.38
C GLN A 140 -2.88 -0.24 -2.92
N LEU A 141 -2.58 -0.88 -4.05
CA LEU A 141 -3.41 -1.94 -4.61
C LEU A 141 -3.59 -3.10 -3.63
N ALA A 142 -2.51 -3.58 -3.01
CA ALA A 142 -2.57 -4.64 -2.00
C ALA A 142 -3.57 -4.31 -0.89
N ARG A 143 -3.51 -3.09 -0.34
CA ARG A 143 -4.42 -2.61 0.70
C ARG A 143 -5.88 -2.53 0.22
N ASN A 144 -6.09 -2.13 -1.03
CA ASN A 144 -7.43 -1.98 -1.59
C ASN A 144 -8.09 -3.32 -1.89
N LEU A 145 -7.33 -4.31 -2.34
CA LEU A 145 -7.84 -5.65 -2.64
C LEU A 145 -8.07 -6.52 -1.40
N TYR A 146 -7.23 -6.36 -0.36
CA TYR A 146 -7.19 -7.24 0.81
C TYR A 146 -7.27 -6.47 2.13
N PRO A 147 -8.31 -5.64 2.32
CA PRO A 147 -8.41 -4.79 3.51
C PRO A 147 -8.54 -5.58 4.82
N ASP A 148 -9.11 -6.78 4.77
CA ASP A 148 -9.34 -7.59 5.96
C ASP A 148 -8.07 -8.33 6.40
N GLU A 149 -7.29 -8.87 5.48
CA GLU A 149 -6.01 -9.55 5.76
C GLU A 149 -4.89 -8.56 6.10
N ILE A 150 -4.85 -7.43 5.42
CA ILE A 150 -3.82 -6.41 5.60
C ILE A 150 -4.11 -5.54 6.81
N GLY A 151 -5.40 -5.21 7.01
CA GLY A 151 -5.87 -4.34 8.08
C GLY A 151 -5.93 -2.87 7.67
N ARG A 152 -6.76 -2.10 8.40
CA ARG A 152 -7.04 -0.67 8.11
C ARG A 152 -6.26 0.29 8.99
N ALA A 153 -5.86 -0.14 10.19
CA ALA A 153 -5.15 0.71 11.14
C ALA A 153 -3.75 1.11 10.63
N PRO A 154 -3.29 2.36 10.84
CA PRO A 154 -2.00 2.86 10.36
C PRO A 154 -0.82 2.33 11.21
N THR A 155 -0.57 1.02 11.18
CA THR A 155 0.46 0.33 11.97
C THR A 155 1.64 -0.11 11.12
N LEU A 156 2.78 -0.37 11.77
CA LEU A 156 3.95 -0.98 11.12
C LEU A 156 3.61 -2.38 10.56
N THR A 157 2.83 -3.18 11.29
CA THR A 157 2.36 -4.49 10.84
C THR A 157 1.61 -4.40 9.52
N ARG A 158 0.68 -3.44 9.40
CA ARG A 158 -0.03 -3.18 8.14
C ARG A 158 0.96 -2.85 7.02
N LYS A 159 1.93 -1.95 7.27
CA LYS A 159 2.93 -1.57 6.25
C LYS A 159 3.79 -2.73 5.80
N LEU A 160 4.18 -3.62 6.70
CA LEU A 160 4.92 -4.83 6.34
C LEU A 160 4.05 -5.80 5.53
N LYS A 161 2.78 -5.99 5.92
CA LYS A 161 1.84 -6.81 5.15
C LYS A 161 1.57 -6.23 3.75
N GLU A 162 1.39 -4.90 3.61
CA GLU A 162 1.30 -4.23 2.30
C GLU A 162 2.53 -4.52 1.45
N ALA A 163 3.73 -4.40 2.00
CA ALA A 163 4.98 -4.65 1.28
C ALA A 163 5.13 -6.12 0.84
N ILE A 164 4.86 -7.07 1.73
CA ILE A 164 4.90 -8.51 1.42
C ILE A 164 3.89 -8.86 0.32
N THR A 165 2.66 -8.34 0.43
CA THR A 165 1.60 -8.59 -0.56
C THR A 165 1.94 -7.94 -1.90
N ALA A 166 2.51 -6.73 -1.90
CA ALA A 166 2.97 -6.06 -3.11
C ALA A 166 4.04 -6.88 -3.85
N LEU A 167 5.02 -7.46 -3.14
CA LEU A 167 6.01 -8.36 -3.74
C LEU A 167 5.36 -9.61 -4.37
N LYS A 168 4.34 -10.18 -3.71
CA LYS A 168 3.59 -11.32 -4.25
C LYS A 168 2.78 -10.93 -5.50
N ILE A 169 2.16 -9.74 -5.52
CA ILE A 169 1.43 -9.22 -6.67
C ILE A 169 2.37 -9.06 -7.87
N GLU A 170 3.53 -8.43 -7.67
CA GLU A 170 4.54 -8.22 -8.72
C GLU A 170 5.18 -9.52 -9.24
N ALA A 171 5.16 -10.59 -8.44
CA ALA A 171 5.60 -11.91 -8.88
C ALA A 171 4.57 -12.62 -9.79
N VAL A 172 3.31 -12.17 -9.78
CA VAL A 172 2.18 -12.81 -10.49
C VAL A 172 1.73 -12.01 -11.69
N TYR A 173 1.72 -10.67 -11.58
CA TYR A 173 1.17 -9.75 -12.56
C TYR A 173 2.25 -8.84 -13.17
N SER A 174 2.07 -8.52 -14.44
CA SER A 174 2.85 -7.49 -15.12
C SER A 174 2.47 -6.09 -14.61
N LYS A 175 3.34 -5.11 -14.84
CA LYS A 175 3.10 -3.71 -14.47
C LYS A 175 1.80 -3.16 -15.06
N ASP A 176 1.50 -3.46 -16.32
CA ASP A 176 0.27 -2.99 -16.96
C ASP A 176 -0.97 -3.67 -16.38
N GLU A 177 -0.90 -4.93 -15.99
CA GLU A 177 -1.99 -5.61 -15.28
C GLU A 177 -2.21 -5.05 -13.87
N ILE A 178 -1.15 -4.64 -13.18
CA ILE A 178 -1.24 -3.97 -11.87
C ILE A 178 -1.93 -2.60 -12.03
N LEU A 179 -1.53 -1.80 -13.03
CA LEU A 179 -2.17 -0.51 -13.32
C LEU A 179 -3.65 -0.67 -13.69
N GLU A 180 -3.96 -1.63 -14.57
CA GLU A 180 -5.34 -1.94 -14.96
C GLU A 180 -6.17 -2.29 -13.73
N THR A 181 -5.66 -3.20 -12.89
CA THR A 181 -6.36 -3.63 -11.68
C THR A 181 -6.52 -2.47 -10.69
N TYR A 182 -5.49 -1.65 -10.50
CA TYR A 182 -5.56 -0.48 -9.63
C TYR A 182 -6.64 0.49 -10.09
N LEU A 183 -6.58 0.93 -11.35
CA LEU A 183 -7.53 1.88 -11.93
C LEU A 183 -8.97 1.38 -11.95
N ASN A 184 -9.18 0.06 -11.98
CA ASN A 184 -10.51 -0.53 -11.92
C ASN A 184 -11.02 -0.79 -10.50
N THR A 185 -10.15 -0.76 -9.48
CA THR A 185 -10.53 -1.16 -8.11
C THR A 185 -10.43 -0.06 -7.07
N VAL A 186 -9.72 1.02 -7.37
CA VAL A 186 -9.56 2.14 -6.43
C VAL A 186 -10.91 2.87 -6.25
N PRO A 187 -11.28 3.21 -4.99
CA PRO A 187 -12.48 3.97 -4.71
C PRO A 187 -12.27 5.46 -5.01
N PHE A 188 -13.21 6.04 -5.72
CA PHE A 188 -13.41 7.48 -5.83
C PHE A 188 -14.57 7.89 -4.91
N LEU A 189 -14.72 9.17 -4.63
CA LEU A 189 -15.84 9.64 -3.82
C LEU A 189 -17.20 9.32 -4.48
N TYR A 190 -18.30 9.50 -3.73
CA TYR A 190 -19.67 9.29 -4.20
C TYR A 190 -19.96 7.89 -4.77
N ASN A 191 -19.41 6.86 -4.11
CA ASN A 191 -19.64 5.45 -4.46
C ASN A 191 -19.24 5.07 -5.91
N ALA A 192 -18.33 5.83 -6.53
CA ALA A 192 -17.72 5.47 -7.78
C ALA A 192 -16.48 4.59 -7.52
N TRP A 193 -16.46 3.40 -8.09
CA TRP A 193 -15.34 2.47 -7.98
C TRP A 193 -14.72 2.25 -9.37
N GLY A 194 -13.44 2.55 -9.46
CA GLY A 194 -12.68 2.48 -10.69
C GLY A 194 -12.87 3.71 -11.58
N ILE A 195 -11.91 3.87 -12.50
CA ILE A 195 -11.78 5.05 -13.36
C ILE A 195 -12.96 5.26 -14.31
N GLU A 196 -13.57 4.18 -14.82
CA GLU A 196 -14.71 4.30 -15.74
C GLU A 196 -15.91 4.90 -15.01
N MET A 197 -16.23 4.39 -13.81
CA MET A 197 -17.33 4.94 -13.03
C MET A 197 -17.04 6.36 -12.54
N ALA A 198 -15.79 6.65 -12.20
CA ALA A 198 -15.39 8.01 -11.85
C ALA A 198 -15.56 8.97 -13.04
N ALA A 199 -15.12 8.60 -14.24
CA ALA A 199 -15.26 9.40 -15.45
C ALA A 199 -16.74 9.69 -15.77
N ARG A 200 -17.61 8.69 -15.66
CA ARG A 200 -19.06 8.86 -15.85
C ARG A 200 -19.70 9.71 -14.75
N THR A 201 -19.30 9.52 -13.49
CA THR A 201 -19.88 10.24 -12.36
C THR A 201 -19.53 11.73 -12.37
N TYR A 202 -18.27 12.05 -12.66
CA TYR A 202 -17.78 13.43 -12.54
C TYR A 202 -17.82 14.23 -13.84
N PHE A 203 -17.73 13.55 -15.00
CA PHE A 203 -17.60 14.20 -16.31
C PHE A 203 -18.61 13.70 -17.35
N ASP A 204 -19.51 12.77 -16.99
CA ASP A 204 -20.54 12.21 -17.88
C ASP A 204 -19.97 11.63 -19.19
N LYS A 205 -18.79 11.03 -19.13
CA LYS A 205 -18.12 10.41 -20.29
C LYS A 205 -17.32 9.17 -19.91
N PRO A 206 -17.00 8.30 -20.89
CA PRO A 206 -16.18 7.12 -20.62
C PRO A 206 -14.71 7.49 -20.34
N ALA A 207 -13.98 6.65 -19.59
CA ALA A 207 -12.58 6.87 -19.22
C ALA A 207 -11.65 7.07 -20.43
N ARG A 208 -11.97 6.48 -21.59
CA ARG A 208 -11.23 6.67 -22.85
C ARG A 208 -11.26 8.10 -23.39
N SER A 209 -12.24 8.89 -23.00
CA SER A 209 -12.50 10.25 -23.51
C SER A 209 -12.05 11.34 -22.54
N LEU A 210 -11.40 10.96 -21.42
CA LEU A 210 -10.85 11.92 -20.47
C LEU A 210 -9.69 12.69 -21.08
N ASP A 211 -9.70 14.00 -20.92
CA ASP A 211 -8.57 14.85 -21.25
C ASP A 211 -7.50 14.85 -20.12
N VAL A 212 -6.43 15.61 -20.30
CA VAL A 212 -5.32 15.67 -19.34
C VAL A 212 -5.76 16.26 -18.01
N LEU A 213 -6.57 17.32 -18.03
CA LEU A 213 -7.01 18.02 -16.83
C LEU A 213 -7.97 17.15 -16.00
N GLU A 214 -8.91 16.51 -16.68
CA GLU A 214 -9.87 15.59 -16.07
C GLU A 214 -9.17 14.36 -15.47
N SER A 215 -8.21 13.79 -16.20
CA SER A 215 -7.37 12.69 -15.73
C SER A 215 -6.59 13.07 -14.48
N ALA A 216 -5.96 14.24 -14.48
CA ALA A 216 -5.23 14.76 -13.33
C ALA A 216 -6.15 15.04 -12.13
N THR A 217 -7.37 15.56 -12.40
CA THR A 217 -8.38 15.81 -11.37
C THR A 217 -8.80 14.51 -10.68
N LEU A 218 -9.14 13.47 -11.45
CA LEU A 218 -9.53 12.18 -10.88
C LEU A 218 -8.36 11.55 -10.11
N VAL A 219 -7.16 11.56 -10.65
CA VAL A 219 -5.98 11.03 -9.97
C VAL A 219 -5.68 11.79 -8.68
N GLY A 220 -5.88 13.11 -8.67
CA GLY A 220 -5.72 13.93 -7.46
C GLY A 220 -6.72 13.66 -6.34
N MET A 221 -7.74 12.83 -6.59
CA MET A 221 -8.72 12.40 -5.59
C MET A 221 -8.32 11.10 -4.87
N LEU A 222 -7.25 10.43 -5.29
CA LEU A 222 -6.75 9.17 -4.75
C LEU A 222 -5.80 9.41 -3.58
#